data_e0f801e0d2e5ca461d476064358b22f4
#
_entry.id   e0f801e0d2e5ca461d476064358b22f4
#
_cell.length_a   1.000
_cell.length_b   1.000
_cell.length_c   1.000
_cell.angle_alpha   90.00
_cell.angle_beta   90.00
_cell.angle_gamma   90.00
#
_symmetry.space_group_name_H-M   'P 1'
#
loop_
_entity.id
_entity.type
_entity.pdbx_description
1 polymer ?
#
loop_
_entity_poly.entity_id
_entity_poly.type
_entity_poly.pdbx_seq_one_letter_code
_entity_poly.pdbx_strand_id
1 'polypeptide(L)'
;MVNSSAQKIVISGSGIWTPPEVITNEELVESYNAYAEKFNTEHAAQIAAGTVEEKYPSSVRFIEKASGIKARYVYTREGILDTGRMRPSFPERKEDELSYQAEIGISAAREAMNAAGRTAADIDAVIVAAAYTQRPYPAIAIEIQEALDIDGFAFDMLGACSAATFGLHRAYDALKSGSAKCVLAVNPELVTPQVNFCDRDSHFIFGDVATAIVMERLETCTASSCYEILSTKALTRFSSNIRCNFGHMIYAHDVEPFGWDKLFHQSGRKVFEEVSPVAARHIREHLGSLDLTPDDVRRFWLHQANLNM
;
A
#
# COMPACT_ATOMS: atom_id res chain seq x y z
N MET A 1 -11.66 -14.37 -37.99
CA MET A 1 -10.25 -14.39 -37.53
C MET A 1 -9.90 -12.95 -37.22
N VAL A 2 -9.94 -12.56 -35.92
CA VAL A 2 -9.52 -11.23 -35.49
C VAL A 2 -8.00 -11.23 -35.56
N ASN A 3 -7.47 -10.39 -36.43
CA ASN A 3 -6.04 -10.21 -36.63
C ASN A 3 -5.45 -9.68 -35.31
N SER A 4 -4.80 -10.53 -34.54
CA SER A 4 -4.10 -10.16 -33.29
C SER A 4 -2.75 -9.54 -33.64
N SER A 5 -2.73 -8.38 -34.28
CA SER A 5 -1.63 -7.47 -34.07
C SER A 5 -1.71 -7.13 -32.60
N ALA A 6 -0.71 -7.58 -31.79
CA ALA A 6 -0.74 -7.52 -30.34
C ALA A 6 -1.01 -6.08 -29.92
N GLN A 7 -2.22 -5.84 -29.41
CA GLN A 7 -2.64 -4.52 -28.90
C GLN A 7 -1.64 -4.08 -27.83
N LYS A 8 -0.89 -3.03 -28.11
CA LYS A 8 0.11 -2.48 -27.17
C LYS A 8 -0.59 -1.68 -26.10
N ILE A 9 -0.28 -1.99 -24.86
CA ILE A 9 -0.80 -1.30 -23.68
C ILE A 9 0.33 -0.45 -23.07
N VAL A 10 -0.01 0.79 -22.72
CA VAL A 10 0.95 1.74 -22.21
C VAL A 10 0.49 2.35 -20.88
N ILE A 11 1.45 2.76 -20.07
CA ILE A 11 1.26 3.71 -18.98
C ILE A 11 1.48 5.09 -19.59
N SER A 12 0.46 5.94 -19.63
CA SER A 12 0.48 7.26 -20.26
C SER A 12 0.59 8.41 -19.25
N GLY A 13 0.24 8.17 -17.98
CA GLY A 13 0.35 9.18 -16.94
C GLY A 13 0.48 8.56 -15.56
N SER A 14 1.09 9.29 -14.66
CA SER A 14 1.19 8.92 -13.24
C SER A 14 0.99 10.14 -12.37
N GLY A 15 0.49 9.93 -11.15
CA GLY A 15 0.31 10.96 -10.14
C GLY A 15 0.58 10.41 -8.75
N ILE A 16 0.92 11.32 -7.85
CA ILE A 16 1.22 11.02 -6.46
C ILE A 16 0.58 12.09 -5.55
N TRP A 17 0.03 11.62 -4.45
CA TRP A 17 -0.28 12.47 -3.32
C TRP A 17 0.64 12.10 -2.16
N THR A 18 1.40 13.07 -1.68
CA THR A 18 2.30 12.92 -0.54
C THR A 18 1.64 13.54 0.68
N PRO A 19 1.56 12.84 1.82
CA PRO A 19 1.02 13.39 3.06
C PRO A 19 1.74 14.66 3.50
N PRO A 20 1.03 15.60 4.16
CA PRO A 20 1.61 16.89 4.56
C PRO A 20 2.54 16.79 5.78
N GLU A 21 2.42 15.73 6.58
CA GLU A 21 3.15 15.59 7.83
C GLU A 21 4.20 14.49 7.77
N VAL A 22 5.26 14.66 8.56
CA VAL A 22 6.39 13.72 8.65
C VAL A 22 6.67 13.42 10.11
N ILE A 23 6.96 12.15 10.42
CA ILE A 23 7.49 11.71 11.71
C ILE A 23 8.92 11.20 11.48
N THR A 24 9.90 11.76 12.19
CA THR A 24 11.29 11.32 12.17
C THR A 24 11.51 10.08 13.02
N ASN A 25 12.66 9.43 12.88
CA ASN A 25 13.02 8.33 13.76
C ASN A 25 13.24 8.78 15.20
N GLU A 26 13.79 9.99 15.39
CA GLU A 26 14.03 10.57 16.72
C GLU A 26 12.73 10.73 17.49
N GLU A 27 11.74 11.38 16.88
CA GLU A 27 10.42 11.59 17.48
C GLU A 27 9.71 10.28 17.82
N LEU A 28 9.77 9.31 16.87
CA LEU A 28 9.15 8.01 17.07
C LEU A 28 9.80 7.20 18.18
N VAL A 29 11.14 7.23 18.26
CA VAL A 29 11.91 6.54 19.31
C VAL A 29 11.67 7.17 20.68
N GLU A 30 11.62 8.50 20.76
CA GLU A 30 11.29 9.21 22.00
C GLU A 30 9.92 8.78 22.52
N SER A 31 8.90 8.85 21.68
CA SER A 31 7.54 8.45 22.04
C SER A 31 7.44 6.98 22.44
N TYR A 32 8.03 6.07 21.63
CA TYR A 32 8.00 4.65 21.92
C TYR A 32 8.72 4.30 23.23
N ASN A 33 9.88 4.90 23.51
CA ASN A 33 10.64 4.62 24.72
C ASN A 33 9.90 5.11 25.97
N ALA A 34 9.27 6.29 25.91
CA ALA A 34 8.43 6.78 27.00
C ALA A 34 7.21 5.88 27.25
N TYR A 35 6.58 5.36 26.17
CA TYR A 35 5.53 4.35 26.28
C TYR A 35 6.05 3.05 26.90
N ALA A 36 7.20 2.54 26.49
CA ALA A 36 7.78 1.30 27.00
C ALA A 36 8.13 1.40 28.50
N GLU A 37 8.70 2.52 28.94
CA GLU A 37 8.99 2.80 30.36
C GLU A 37 7.72 2.83 31.21
N LYS A 38 6.69 3.55 30.73
CA LYS A 38 5.38 3.60 31.38
C LYS A 38 4.77 2.22 31.50
N PHE A 39 4.71 1.46 30.38
CA PHE A 39 4.18 0.10 30.35
C PHE A 39 4.90 -0.83 31.33
N ASN A 40 6.24 -0.83 31.36
CA ASN A 40 7.02 -1.67 32.24
C ASN A 40 6.80 -1.31 33.71
N THR A 41 6.64 -0.03 34.03
CA THR A 41 6.32 0.43 35.36
C THR A 41 4.93 -0.03 35.83
N GLU A 42 3.93 0.13 34.98
CA GLU A 42 2.54 -0.26 35.26
C GLU A 42 2.38 -1.79 35.38
N HIS A 43 3.19 -2.58 34.67
CA HIS A 43 3.13 -4.05 34.65
C HIS A 43 4.27 -4.73 35.41
N ALA A 44 5.00 -4.01 36.28
CA ALA A 44 6.21 -4.53 36.93
C ALA A 44 6.00 -5.85 37.68
N ALA A 45 4.86 -6.03 38.33
CA ALA A 45 4.53 -7.28 39.04
C ALA A 45 4.29 -8.45 38.10
N GLN A 46 3.63 -8.23 36.97
CA GLN A 46 3.35 -9.23 35.96
C GLN A 46 4.60 -9.62 35.17
N ILE A 47 5.48 -8.65 34.90
CA ILE A 47 6.79 -8.86 34.29
C ILE A 47 7.66 -9.72 35.23
N ALA A 48 7.73 -9.39 36.50
CA ALA A 48 8.45 -10.18 37.51
C ALA A 48 7.90 -11.61 37.65
N ALA A 49 6.59 -11.79 37.48
CA ALA A 49 5.92 -13.11 37.45
C ALA A 49 6.07 -13.86 36.14
N GLY A 50 6.63 -13.25 35.06
CA GLY A 50 6.77 -13.84 33.74
C GLY A 50 5.46 -14.00 32.96
N THR A 51 4.39 -13.30 33.36
CA THR A 51 3.06 -13.35 32.69
C THR A 51 2.88 -12.25 31.63
N VAL A 52 3.71 -11.21 31.67
CA VAL A 52 3.79 -10.14 30.68
C VAL A 52 5.25 -9.97 30.28
N GLU A 53 5.49 -9.81 28.97
CA GLU A 53 6.84 -9.56 28.45
C GLU A 53 7.25 -8.09 28.67
N GLU A 54 8.48 -7.88 29.10
CA GLU A 54 9.10 -6.57 29.22
C GLU A 54 9.26 -5.93 27.85
N LYS A 55 8.96 -4.64 27.72
CA LYS A 55 9.22 -3.86 26.50
C LYS A 55 10.62 -3.25 26.54
N TYR A 56 11.41 -3.63 25.54
CA TYR A 56 12.77 -3.11 25.38
C TYR A 56 12.77 -1.79 24.58
N PRO A 57 13.68 -0.85 24.90
CA PRO A 57 13.75 0.41 24.19
C PRO A 57 14.15 0.24 22.71
N SER A 58 13.70 1.15 21.89
CA SER A 58 14.12 1.31 20.50
C SER A 58 15.26 2.33 20.38
N SER A 59 15.85 2.45 19.18
CA SER A 59 16.81 3.50 18.86
C SER A 59 16.80 3.82 17.36
N VAL A 60 17.18 5.03 17.01
CA VAL A 60 17.36 5.46 15.61
C VAL A 60 18.28 4.51 14.87
N ARG A 61 19.41 4.16 15.49
CA ARG A 61 20.37 3.19 14.92
C ARG A 61 19.76 1.82 14.66
N PHE A 62 18.87 1.34 15.54
CA PHE A 62 18.16 0.08 15.33
C PHE A 62 17.26 0.16 14.10
N ILE A 63 16.44 1.21 13.99
CA ILE A 63 15.51 1.41 12.86
C ILE A 63 16.28 1.49 11.54
N GLU A 64 17.30 2.34 11.48
CA GLU A 64 18.09 2.52 10.26
C GLU A 64 18.85 1.25 9.85
N LYS A 65 19.43 0.53 10.80
CA LYS A 65 20.11 -0.73 10.53
C LYS A 65 19.13 -1.82 10.09
N ALA A 66 17.93 -1.88 10.67
CA ALA A 66 16.93 -2.89 10.35
C ALA A 66 16.26 -2.65 9.01
N SER A 67 16.05 -1.40 8.60
CA SER A 67 15.19 -1.07 7.46
C SER A 67 15.77 -0.06 6.46
N GLY A 68 16.69 0.81 6.89
CA GLY A 68 17.14 1.97 6.13
C GLY A 68 16.18 3.16 6.18
N ILE A 69 15.06 3.06 6.89
CA ILE A 69 14.05 4.13 7.01
C ILE A 69 14.58 5.24 7.91
N LYS A 70 14.45 6.49 7.46
CA LYS A 70 14.87 7.68 8.21
C LYS A 70 13.69 8.49 8.75
N ALA A 71 12.58 8.48 8.02
CA ALA A 71 11.35 9.18 8.37
C ALA A 71 10.17 8.53 7.66
N ARG A 72 8.96 8.87 8.04
CA ARG A 72 7.73 8.46 7.35
C ARG A 72 6.78 9.62 7.18
N TYR A 73 6.20 9.70 5.99
CA TYR A 73 5.10 10.61 5.72
C TYR A 73 3.82 10.02 6.29
N VAL A 74 3.01 10.84 6.93
CA VAL A 74 1.76 10.42 7.56
C VAL A 74 0.64 11.43 7.25
N TYR A 75 -0.58 10.93 7.11
CA TYR A 75 -1.75 11.79 6.91
C TYR A 75 -1.94 12.73 8.12
N THR A 76 -1.78 12.19 9.32
CA THR A 76 -1.82 12.94 10.57
C THR A 76 -0.83 12.37 11.57
N ARG A 77 -0.19 13.27 12.34
CA ARG A 77 0.66 12.90 13.50
C ARG A 77 -0.14 12.75 14.77
N GLU A 78 -1.39 13.28 14.78
CA GLU A 78 -2.22 13.32 15.96
C GLU A 78 -2.43 11.92 16.54
N GLY A 79 -2.14 11.76 17.82
CA GLY A 79 -2.29 10.52 18.57
C GLY A 79 -1.18 9.47 18.36
N ILE A 80 -0.38 9.56 17.28
CA ILE A 80 0.70 8.57 17.04
C ILE A 80 1.80 8.68 18.09
N LEU A 81 2.21 9.90 18.41
CA LEU A 81 3.29 10.18 19.36
C LEU A 81 2.81 10.37 20.82
N ASP A 82 1.51 10.31 21.05
CA ASP A 82 0.93 10.35 22.39
C ASP A 82 1.05 8.98 23.08
N THR A 83 1.85 8.91 24.13
CA THR A 83 2.12 7.68 24.90
C THR A 83 0.88 7.06 25.58
N GLY A 84 -0.21 7.81 25.69
CA GLY A 84 -1.50 7.32 26.16
C GLY A 84 -2.37 6.71 25.06
N ARG A 85 -2.04 6.98 23.77
CA ARG A 85 -2.82 6.54 22.62
C ARG A 85 -2.06 5.59 21.69
N MET A 86 -0.84 5.94 21.29
CA MET A 86 0.05 5.18 20.40
C MET A 86 -0.66 4.69 19.13
N ARG A 87 -1.51 5.52 18.55
CA ARG A 87 -2.24 5.26 17.29
C ARG A 87 -2.77 6.57 16.70
N PRO A 88 -2.93 6.68 15.36
CA PRO A 88 -3.42 7.90 14.76
C PRO A 88 -4.84 8.25 15.23
N SER A 89 -5.16 9.53 15.20
CA SER A 89 -6.48 10.08 15.48
C SER A 89 -7.06 10.65 14.20
N PHE A 90 -8.10 10.00 13.70
CA PHE A 90 -8.87 10.48 12.56
C PHE A 90 -10.28 10.86 13.04
N PRO A 91 -10.76 12.07 12.76
CA PRO A 91 -12.17 12.39 12.94
C PRO A 91 -13.08 11.42 12.18
N GLU A 92 -14.21 11.08 12.76
CA GLU A 92 -15.20 10.28 12.04
C GLU A 92 -15.76 11.07 10.86
N ARG A 93 -15.83 10.47 9.67
CA ARG A 93 -16.45 11.05 8.49
C ARG A 93 -17.95 10.86 8.52
N LYS A 94 -18.69 11.89 8.15
CA LYS A 94 -20.15 11.80 7.95
C LYS A 94 -20.48 10.94 6.74
N GLU A 95 -21.72 10.51 6.64
CA GLU A 95 -22.17 9.63 5.55
C GLU A 95 -22.10 10.29 4.17
N ASP A 96 -22.20 11.61 4.10
CA ASP A 96 -22.11 12.42 2.88
C ASP A 96 -20.68 12.90 2.55
N GLU A 97 -19.70 12.57 3.40
CA GLU A 97 -18.30 12.89 3.17
C GLU A 97 -17.56 11.73 2.51
N LEU A 98 -16.64 12.06 1.61
CA LEU A 98 -15.72 11.07 1.02
C LEU A 98 -14.90 10.38 2.10
N SER A 99 -14.59 9.11 1.89
CA SER A 99 -13.59 8.42 2.69
C SER A 99 -12.22 9.11 2.57
N TYR A 100 -11.39 8.97 3.60
CA TYR A 100 -10.01 9.47 3.55
C TYR A 100 -9.22 8.88 2.38
N GLN A 101 -9.42 7.59 2.10
CA GLN A 101 -8.76 6.93 0.97
C GLN A 101 -9.25 7.47 -0.38
N ALA A 102 -10.52 7.76 -0.54
CA ALA A 102 -11.02 8.38 -1.76
C ALA A 102 -10.45 9.79 -1.95
N GLU A 103 -10.41 10.61 -0.90
CA GLU A 103 -9.87 11.98 -0.93
C GLU A 103 -8.42 12.00 -1.42
N ILE A 104 -7.54 11.19 -0.80
CA ILE A 104 -6.13 11.14 -1.22
C ILE A 104 -5.96 10.50 -2.60
N GLY A 105 -6.79 9.50 -2.92
CA GLY A 105 -6.81 8.83 -4.22
C GLY A 105 -7.21 9.77 -5.35
N ILE A 106 -8.22 10.62 -5.15
CA ILE A 106 -8.65 11.64 -6.12
C ILE A 106 -7.53 12.62 -6.44
N SER A 107 -6.76 13.03 -5.43
CA SER A 107 -5.63 13.94 -5.63
C SER A 107 -4.57 13.34 -6.55
N ALA A 108 -4.16 12.11 -6.31
CA ALA A 108 -3.22 11.38 -7.16
C ALA A 108 -3.81 11.10 -8.56
N ALA A 109 -5.11 10.75 -8.62
CA ALA A 109 -5.82 10.46 -9.86
C ALA A 109 -5.85 11.67 -10.81
N ARG A 110 -6.15 12.85 -10.28
CA ARG A 110 -6.16 14.11 -11.07
C ARG A 110 -4.79 14.40 -11.66
N GLU A 111 -3.72 14.22 -10.92
CA GLU A 111 -2.36 14.38 -11.42
C GLU A 111 -2.04 13.38 -12.54
N ALA A 112 -2.39 12.10 -12.35
CA ALA A 112 -2.20 11.06 -13.35
C ALA A 112 -2.96 11.34 -14.65
N MET A 113 -4.24 11.73 -14.55
CA MET A 113 -5.07 12.10 -15.69
C MET A 113 -4.51 13.31 -16.43
N ASN A 114 -4.09 14.35 -15.71
CA ASN A 114 -3.44 15.53 -16.31
C ASN A 114 -2.14 15.15 -17.04
N ALA A 115 -1.31 14.31 -16.45
CA ALA A 115 -0.07 13.83 -17.06
C ALA A 115 -0.32 13.00 -18.34
N ALA A 116 -1.43 12.26 -18.37
CA ALA A 116 -1.85 11.49 -19.54
C ALA A 116 -2.56 12.34 -20.60
N GLY A 117 -2.94 13.59 -20.29
CA GLY A 117 -3.81 14.42 -21.13
C GLY A 117 -5.21 13.82 -21.28
N ARG A 118 -5.74 13.18 -20.21
CA ARG A 118 -7.05 12.53 -20.18
C ARG A 118 -8.04 13.26 -19.31
N THR A 119 -9.30 13.24 -19.73
CA THR A 119 -10.46 13.77 -18.99
C THR A 119 -11.30 12.61 -18.43
N ALA A 120 -12.29 12.90 -17.63
CA ALA A 120 -13.24 11.91 -17.12
C ALA A 120 -13.92 11.12 -18.26
N ALA A 121 -14.27 11.76 -19.34
CA ALA A 121 -14.93 11.14 -20.49
C ALA A 121 -14.04 10.12 -21.24
N ASP A 122 -12.74 10.13 -21.00
CA ASP A 122 -11.79 9.19 -21.62
C ASP A 122 -11.62 7.91 -20.80
N ILE A 123 -12.00 7.91 -19.53
CA ILE A 123 -11.76 6.79 -18.59
C ILE A 123 -12.96 5.83 -18.58
N ASP A 124 -12.73 4.57 -18.91
CA ASP A 124 -13.76 3.52 -18.92
C ASP A 124 -13.84 2.76 -17.58
N ALA A 125 -12.78 2.77 -16.79
CA ALA A 125 -12.74 2.01 -15.54
C ALA A 125 -11.86 2.66 -14.49
N VAL A 126 -12.29 2.58 -13.22
CA VAL A 126 -11.50 2.93 -12.03
C VAL A 126 -11.22 1.67 -11.21
N ILE A 127 -9.96 1.33 -11.01
CA ILE A 127 -9.54 0.20 -10.18
C ILE A 127 -8.77 0.75 -8.98
N VAL A 128 -9.30 0.55 -7.78
CA VAL A 128 -8.56 0.79 -6.54
C VAL A 128 -7.91 -0.51 -6.10
N ALA A 129 -6.60 -0.47 -5.85
CA ALA A 129 -5.85 -1.60 -5.33
C ALA A 129 -5.04 -1.15 -4.11
N ALA A 130 -5.33 -1.73 -2.94
CA ALA A 130 -4.79 -1.29 -1.66
C ALA A 130 -4.52 -2.45 -0.69
N ALA A 131 -3.82 -2.13 0.39
CA ALA A 131 -3.59 -3.09 1.47
C ALA A 131 -4.89 -3.43 2.21
N TYR A 132 -5.77 -2.44 2.39
CA TYR A 132 -7.12 -2.56 2.93
C TYR A 132 -7.99 -1.40 2.43
N THR A 133 -9.30 -1.49 2.63
CA THR A 133 -10.24 -0.39 2.38
C THR A 133 -10.85 0.10 3.68
N GLN A 134 -11.03 1.41 3.81
CA GLN A 134 -11.61 2.06 4.99
C GLN A 134 -13.00 1.49 5.31
N ARG A 135 -13.74 1.09 4.31
CA ARG A 135 -15.04 0.43 4.39
C ARG A 135 -15.24 -0.53 3.22
N PRO A 136 -16.07 -1.55 3.36
CA PRO A 136 -16.31 -2.51 2.28
C PRO A 136 -17.25 -1.95 1.19
N TYR A 137 -18.16 -1.03 1.55
CA TYR A 137 -19.11 -0.40 0.63
C TYR A 137 -19.61 0.95 1.18
N PRO A 138 -19.87 1.94 0.27
CA PRO A 138 -19.50 1.87 -1.14
C PRO A 138 -18.00 1.61 -1.29
N ALA A 139 -17.59 0.98 -2.40
CA ALA A 139 -16.18 0.78 -2.72
C ALA A 139 -15.46 2.13 -2.87
N ILE A 140 -14.20 2.20 -2.49
CA ILE A 140 -13.40 3.43 -2.62
C ILE A 140 -13.28 3.84 -4.09
N ALA A 141 -13.18 2.87 -5.00
CA ALA A 141 -13.17 3.12 -6.44
C ALA A 141 -14.45 3.81 -6.93
N ILE A 142 -15.62 3.46 -6.36
CA ILE A 142 -16.90 4.07 -6.72
C ILE A 142 -16.98 5.52 -6.21
N GLU A 143 -16.45 5.79 -5.01
CA GLU A 143 -16.35 7.17 -4.51
C GLU A 143 -15.45 8.04 -5.40
N ILE A 144 -14.32 7.49 -5.84
CA ILE A 144 -13.38 8.19 -6.74
C ILE A 144 -14.05 8.41 -8.11
N GLN A 145 -14.74 7.41 -8.64
CA GLN A 145 -15.45 7.48 -9.90
C GLN A 145 -16.49 8.61 -9.89
N GLU A 146 -17.35 8.63 -8.88
CA GLU A 146 -18.38 9.67 -8.70
C GLU A 146 -17.76 11.07 -8.58
N ALA A 147 -16.76 11.23 -7.71
CA ALA A 147 -16.10 12.52 -7.47
C ALA A 147 -15.31 13.06 -8.67
N LEU A 148 -14.95 12.20 -9.62
CA LEU A 148 -14.28 12.59 -10.86
C LEU A 148 -15.23 12.68 -12.06
N ASP A 149 -16.52 12.39 -11.89
CA ASP A 149 -17.54 12.36 -12.96
C ASP A 149 -17.15 11.40 -14.10
N ILE A 150 -16.68 10.21 -13.75
CA ILE A 150 -16.29 9.17 -14.70
C ILE A 150 -17.49 8.25 -14.96
N ASP A 151 -17.87 8.10 -16.22
CA ASP A 151 -18.88 7.12 -16.66
C ASP A 151 -18.21 5.81 -17.06
N GLY A 152 -18.55 4.71 -16.36
CA GLY A 152 -17.91 3.42 -16.59
C GLY A 152 -18.13 2.46 -15.41
N PHE A 153 -17.15 1.62 -15.14
CA PHE A 153 -17.22 0.70 -14.00
C PHE A 153 -16.07 0.90 -13.01
N ALA A 154 -16.32 0.59 -11.74
CA ALA A 154 -15.33 0.73 -10.69
C ALA A 154 -15.40 -0.41 -9.68
N PHE A 155 -14.26 -0.82 -9.14
CA PHE A 155 -14.18 -1.80 -8.07
C PHE A 155 -12.87 -1.70 -7.28
N ASP A 156 -12.93 -2.19 -6.04
CA ASP A 156 -11.75 -2.34 -5.17
C ASP A 156 -11.18 -3.75 -5.24
N MET A 157 -9.87 -3.85 -5.05
CA MET A 157 -9.19 -5.12 -4.81
C MET A 157 -8.15 -5.00 -3.70
N LEU A 158 -7.99 -6.06 -2.91
CA LEU A 158 -7.01 -6.14 -1.85
C LEU A 158 -5.87 -7.06 -2.25
N GLY A 159 -4.64 -6.60 -2.03
CA GLY A 159 -3.44 -7.35 -2.39
C GLY A 159 -2.26 -7.04 -1.47
N ALA A 160 -2.51 -6.40 -0.31
CA ALA A 160 -1.48 -5.95 0.62
C ALA A 160 -0.34 -5.22 -0.12
N CYS A 161 0.92 -5.48 0.20
CA CYS A 161 2.09 -4.85 -0.43
C CYS A 161 2.19 -5.08 -1.95
N SER A 162 1.46 -6.04 -2.51
CA SER A 162 1.44 -6.34 -3.95
C SER A 162 0.24 -5.74 -4.67
N ALA A 163 -0.63 -5.01 -3.96
CA ALA A 163 -1.88 -4.49 -4.50
C ALA A 163 -1.66 -3.68 -5.79
N ALA A 164 -0.72 -2.74 -5.79
CA ALA A 164 -0.42 -1.90 -6.95
C ALA A 164 -0.05 -2.75 -8.18
N THR A 165 0.81 -3.76 -8.03
CA THR A 165 1.22 -4.65 -9.12
C THR A 165 0.04 -5.47 -9.65
N PHE A 166 -0.80 -5.99 -8.77
CA PHE A 166 -2.01 -6.71 -9.18
C PHE A 166 -3.05 -5.79 -9.81
N GLY A 167 -3.18 -4.54 -9.33
CA GLY A 167 -4.02 -3.51 -9.93
C GLY A 167 -3.61 -3.21 -11.38
N LEU A 168 -2.31 -3.02 -11.62
CA LEU A 168 -1.73 -2.89 -12.96
C LEU A 168 -2.04 -4.10 -13.84
N HIS A 169 -1.90 -5.31 -13.30
CA HIS A 169 -2.21 -6.53 -14.04
C HIS A 169 -3.70 -6.60 -14.40
N ARG A 170 -4.63 -6.23 -13.51
CA ARG A 170 -6.07 -6.20 -13.82
C ARG A 170 -6.41 -5.14 -14.86
N ALA A 171 -5.80 -3.95 -14.76
CA ALA A 171 -5.94 -2.92 -15.78
C ALA A 171 -5.45 -3.41 -17.16
N TYR A 172 -4.28 -4.06 -17.20
CA TYR A 172 -3.76 -4.67 -18.43
C TYR A 172 -4.72 -5.69 -19.03
N ASP A 173 -5.30 -6.58 -18.22
CA ASP A 173 -6.26 -7.58 -18.69
C ASP A 173 -7.54 -6.93 -19.22
N ALA A 174 -8.08 -5.90 -18.54
CA ALA A 174 -9.25 -5.17 -18.99
C ALA A 174 -9.01 -4.52 -20.38
N LEU A 175 -7.83 -3.94 -20.57
CA LEU A 175 -7.42 -3.33 -21.83
C LEU A 175 -7.22 -4.36 -22.95
N LYS A 176 -6.58 -5.50 -22.64
CA LYS A 176 -6.35 -6.60 -23.59
C LYS A 176 -7.63 -7.32 -24.00
N SER A 177 -8.56 -7.51 -23.06
CA SER A 177 -9.86 -8.15 -23.36
C SER A 177 -10.80 -7.23 -24.13
N GLY A 178 -10.56 -5.92 -24.11
CA GLY A 178 -11.43 -4.93 -24.73
C GLY A 178 -12.61 -4.49 -23.87
N SER A 179 -12.65 -4.88 -22.61
CA SER A 179 -13.66 -4.40 -21.67
C SER A 179 -13.45 -2.93 -21.25
N ALA A 180 -12.23 -2.42 -21.44
CA ALA A 180 -11.89 -1.00 -21.32
C ALA A 180 -10.88 -0.59 -22.39
N LYS A 181 -10.78 0.71 -22.70
CA LYS A 181 -9.78 1.31 -23.58
C LYS A 181 -8.82 2.19 -22.81
N CYS A 182 -9.29 2.78 -21.69
CA CYS A 182 -8.51 3.59 -20.78
C CYS A 182 -8.92 3.28 -19.33
N VAL A 183 -7.95 3.00 -18.46
CA VAL A 183 -8.14 2.59 -17.06
C VAL A 183 -7.35 3.51 -16.16
N LEU A 184 -8.00 4.01 -15.14
CA LEU A 184 -7.39 4.72 -14.01
C LEU A 184 -7.19 3.70 -12.87
N ALA A 185 -5.94 3.36 -12.56
CA ALA A 185 -5.60 2.52 -11.43
C ALA A 185 -5.06 3.39 -10.30
N VAL A 186 -5.66 3.27 -9.10
CA VAL A 186 -5.38 4.12 -7.94
C VAL A 186 -4.98 3.25 -6.75
N ASN A 187 -3.95 3.67 -6.02
CA ASN A 187 -3.44 3.00 -4.83
C ASN A 187 -3.44 3.99 -3.65
N PRO A 188 -4.58 4.15 -2.96
CA PRO A 188 -4.71 5.08 -1.84
C PRO A 188 -4.31 4.39 -0.53
N GLU A 189 -3.00 4.32 -0.27
CA GLU A 189 -2.45 3.64 0.90
C GLU A 189 -2.45 4.55 2.12
N LEU A 190 -3.48 4.42 2.95
CA LEU A 190 -3.59 5.04 4.26
C LEU A 190 -3.30 3.97 5.33
N VAL A 191 -2.02 3.70 5.60
CA VAL A 191 -1.60 2.49 6.30
C VAL A 191 -1.34 2.71 7.79
N THR A 192 -1.12 3.95 8.24
CA THR A 192 -0.87 4.26 9.65
C THR A 192 -1.91 3.71 10.63
N PRO A 193 -3.23 3.56 10.31
CA PRO A 193 -4.18 2.91 11.21
C PRO A 193 -3.93 1.41 11.46
N GLN A 194 -3.17 0.74 10.61
CA GLN A 194 -2.81 -0.68 10.79
C GLN A 194 -1.52 -0.88 11.59
N VAL A 195 -0.72 0.19 11.76
CA VAL A 195 0.57 0.09 12.42
C VAL A 195 0.39 -0.13 13.92
N ASN A 196 1.09 -1.10 14.47
CA ASN A 196 1.23 -1.25 15.91
C ASN A 196 2.39 -0.38 16.41
N PHE A 197 2.10 0.88 16.79
CA PHE A 197 3.10 1.79 17.33
C PHE A 197 3.63 1.36 18.70
N CYS A 198 2.99 0.38 19.34
CA CYS A 198 3.44 -0.24 20.59
C CYS A 198 4.38 -1.45 20.38
N ASP A 199 4.69 -1.80 19.14
CA ASP A 199 5.59 -2.90 18.80
C ASP A 199 6.94 -2.38 18.30
N ARG A 200 8.02 -2.70 19.05
CA ARG A 200 9.38 -2.26 18.75
C ARG A 200 9.85 -2.63 17.35
N ASP A 201 9.43 -3.78 16.86
CA ASP A 201 9.99 -4.37 15.65
C ASP A 201 9.24 -3.93 14.37
N SER A 202 8.08 -3.30 14.51
CA SER A 202 7.25 -2.87 13.37
C SER A 202 6.76 -1.41 13.41
N HIS A 203 6.87 -0.69 14.54
CA HIS A 203 6.33 0.66 14.70
C HIS A 203 6.83 1.71 13.69
N PHE A 204 7.93 1.42 13.00
CA PHE A 204 8.60 2.35 12.10
C PHE A 204 8.37 2.08 10.61
N ILE A 205 7.71 0.95 10.25
CA ILE A 205 7.84 0.37 8.91
C ILE A 205 6.98 1.04 7.84
N PHE A 206 5.86 1.67 8.20
CA PHE A 206 4.91 2.25 7.27
C PHE A 206 4.70 3.75 7.45
N GLY A 207 4.24 4.37 6.37
CA GLY A 207 3.64 5.69 6.29
C GLY A 207 2.43 5.63 5.36
N ASP A 208 1.92 6.81 4.98
CA ASP A 208 0.77 6.96 4.09
C ASP A 208 1.20 7.57 2.77
N VAL A 209 0.50 7.25 1.69
CA VAL A 209 0.71 7.82 0.35
C VAL A 209 -0.46 7.43 -0.55
N ALA A 210 -0.76 8.22 -1.57
CA ALA A 210 -1.59 7.73 -2.67
C ALA A 210 -0.86 7.87 -4.00
N THR A 211 -1.01 6.89 -4.87
CA THR A 211 -0.51 6.93 -6.23
C THR A 211 -1.61 6.56 -7.21
N ALA A 212 -1.50 7.06 -8.44
CA ALA A 212 -2.39 6.68 -9.52
C ALA A 212 -1.63 6.60 -10.83
N ILE A 213 -2.11 5.75 -11.72
CA ILE A 213 -1.63 5.68 -13.10
C ILE A 213 -2.80 5.58 -14.07
N VAL A 214 -2.62 6.18 -15.25
CA VAL A 214 -3.48 5.97 -16.41
C VAL A 214 -2.82 4.93 -17.32
N MET A 215 -3.57 3.89 -17.63
CA MET A 215 -3.19 2.86 -18.59
C MET A 215 -4.17 2.84 -19.74
N GLU A 216 -3.66 2.74 -20.96
CA GLU A 216 -4.49 2.76 -22.15
C GLU A 216 -3.84 2.00 -23.31
N ARG A 217 -4.58 1.90 -24.42
CA ARG A 217 -4.04 1.35 -25.63
C ARG A 217 -3.15 2.37 -26.32
N LEU A 218 -2.00 1.94 -26.83
CA LEU A 218 -1.06 2.83 -27.52
C LEU A 218 -1.72 3.59 -28.69
N GLU A 219 -2.65 2.95 -29.39
CA GLU A 219 -3.35 3.53 -30.56
C GLU A 219 -4.20 4.77 -30.23
N THR A 220 -4.62 4.90 -28.96
CA THR A 220 -5.40 6.05 -28.46
C THR A 220 -4.56 7.00 -27.62
N CYS A 221 -3.33 6.64 -27.27
CA CYS A 221 -2.47 7.43 -26.40
C CYS A 221 -2.06 8.75 -27.07
N THR A 222 -2.30 9.86 -26.36
CA THR A 222 -1.92 11.21 -26.79
C THR A 222 -0.83 11.84 -25.91
N ALA A 223 -0.37 11.11 -24.88
CA ALA A 223 0.69 11.58 -23.99
C ALA A 223 2.00 11.79 -24.75
N SER A 224 2.76 12.81 -24.39
CA SER A 224 4.06 13.13 -25.01
C SER A 224 5.13 12.06 -24.74
N SER A 225 4.97 11.28 -23.67
CA SER A 225 5.78 10.11 -23.38
C SER A 225 4.93 9.04 -22.72
N CYS A 226 5.20 7.78 -23.01
CA CYS A 226 4.51 6.64 -22.40
C CYS A 226 5.46 5.45 -22.29
N TYR A 227 5.08 4.48 -21.45
CA TYR A 227 5.84 3.25 -21.25
C TYR A 227 5.00 2.06 -21.65
N GLU A 228 5.45 1.27 -22.63
CA GLU A 228 4.78 0.04 -23.06
C GLU A 228 4.95 -1.05 -21.99
N ILE A 229 3.86 -1.72 -21.64
CA ILE A 229 3.88 -2.92 -20.83
C ILE A 229 4.04 -4.12 -21.76
N LEU A 230 5.23 -4.70 -21.76
CA LEU A 230 5.55 -5.82 -22.64
C LEU A 230 4.83 -7.10 -22.21
N SER A 231 4.78 -7.36 -20.91
CA SER A 231 4.22 -8.58 -20.35
C SER A 231 3.91 -8.42 -18.86
N THR A 232 3.05 -9.29 -18.35
CA THR A 232 2.73 -9.42 -16.93
C THR A 232 2.91 -10.87 -16.48
N LYS A 233 3.44 -11.08 -15.27
CA LYS A 233 3.55 -12.41 -14.66
C LYS A 233 3.27 -12.30 -13.17
N ALA A 234 2.33 -13.07 -12.67
CA ALA A 234 1.96 -13.09 -11.27
C ALA A 234 2.27 -14.45 -10.63
N LEU A 235 2.61 -14.43 -9.34
CA LEU A 235 2.82 -15.60 -8.51
C LEU A 235 2.32 -15.31 -7.10
N THR A 236 1.60 -16.24 -6.50
CA THR A 236 1.18 -16.15 -5.10
C THR A 236 1.64 -17.38 -4.33
N ARG A 237 2.15 -17.13 -3.12
CA ARG A 237 2.49 -18.19 -2.16
C ARG A 237 1.92 -17.83 -0.79
N PHE A 238 1.32 -18.79 -0.14
CA PHE A 238 0.84 -18.60 1.23
C PHE A 238 2.02 -18.54 2.21
N SER A 239 1.98 -17.56 3.12
CA SER A 239 2.83 -17.49 4.31
C SER A 239 2.03 -16.89 5.46
N SER A 240 2.24 -17.39 6.68
CA SER A 240 1.68 -16.82 7.91
C SER A 240 2.63 -15.85 8.62
N ASN A 241 3.80 -15.58 8.02
CA ASN A 241 4.83 -14.72 8.62
C ASN A 241 4.53 -13.21 8.52
N ILE A 242 3.49 -12.84 7.76
CA ILE A 242 2.92 -11.48 7.73
C ILE A 242 1.41 -11.63 7.93
N ARG A 243 0.86 -10.92 8.90
CA ARG A 243 -0.58 -10.99 9.21
C ARG A 243 -1.12 -9.65 9.71
N CYS A 244 -2.41 -9.47 9.48
CA CYS A 244 -3.27 -8.50 10.13
C CYS A 244 -4.66 -9.13 10.17
N ASN A 245 -5.16 -9.43 11.35
CA ASN A 245 -6.44 -10.14 11.52
C ASN A 245 -7.64 -9.19 11.71
N PHE A 246 -7.47 -7.90 11.43
CA PHE A 246 -8.56 -6.93 11.50
C PHE A 246 -9.58 -7.18 10.39
N GLY A 247 -10.86 -7.14 10.74
CA GLY A 247 -11.94 -7.31 9.79
C GLY A 247 -13.29 -7.50 10.48
N HIS A 248 -14.36 -7.60 9.70
CA HIS A 248 -15.74 -7.66 10.20
C HIS A 248 -16.02 -8.81 11.17
N MET A 249 -15.28 -9.91 11.05
CA MET A 249 -15.43 -11.05 11.96
C MET A 249 -15.13 -10.72 13.43
N ILE A 250 -14.44 -9.60 13.71
CA ILE A 250 -14.18 -9.14 15.08
C ILE A 250 -15.49 -8.93 15.85
N TYR A 251 -16.56 -8.45 15.18
CA TYR A 251 -17.89 -8.29 15.78
C TYR A 251 -18.55 -9.60 16.18
N ALA A 252 -18.16 -10.71 15.56
CA ALA A 252 -18.69 -12.03 15.83
C ALA A 252 -17.84 -12.84 16.84
N HIS A 253 -16.73 -12.32 17.27
CA HIS A 253 -15.81 -12.97 18.20
C HIS A 253 -15.80 -12.25 19.55
N ASP A 254 -15.75 -13.02 20.64
CA ASP A 254 -15.52 -12.51 22.00
C ASP A 254 -14.01 -12.26 22.21
N VAL A 255 -13.47 -11.25 21.51
CA VAL A 255 -12.04 -10.93 21.53
C VAL A 255 -11.81 -9.43 21.69
N GLU A 256 -10.63 -9.07 22.15
CA GLU A 256 -10.17 -7.68 22.19
C GLU A 256 -10.04 -7.13 20.75
N PRO A 257 -10.84 -6.12 20.34
CA PRO A 257 -10.87 -5.63 18.96
C PRO A 257 -9.56 -4.95 18.53
N PHE A 258 -8.75 -4.50 19.48
CA PHE A 258 -7.46 -3.85 19.25
C PHE A 258 -6.29 -4.70 19.73
N GLY A 259 -6.49 -6.00 19.93
CA GLY A 259 -5.43 -6.95 20.27
C GLY A 259 -4.28 -6.89 19.26
N TRP A 260 -3.08 -7.26 19.71
CA TRP A 260 -1.86 -7.18 18.90
C TRP A 260 -1.96 -7.90 17.54
N ASP A 261 -2.71 -9.00 17.49
CA ASP A 261 -2.95 -9.81 16.28
C ASP A 261 -3.93 -9.15 15.29
N LYS A 262 -4.65 -8.09 15.68
CA LYS A 262 -5.55 -7.31 14.83
C LYS A 262 -4.82 -6.21 14.06
N LEU A 263 -3.62 -5.83 14.53
CA LEU A 263 -2.75 -4.89 13.87
C LEU A 263 -1.73 -5.64 13.00
N PHE A 264 -0.97 -4.89 12.18
CA PHE A 264 0.08 -5.48 11.37
C PHE A 264 1.17 -6.08 12.28
N HIS A 265 1.54 -7.32 11.98
CA HIS A 265 2.70 -7.96 12.59
C HIS A 265 3.42 -8.87 11.60
N GLN A 266 4.72 -9.03 11.78
CA GLN A 266 5.55 -9.85 10.91
C GLN A 266 6.71 -10.52 11.65
N SER A 267 7.11 -11.67 11.12
CA SER A 267 8.38 -12.31 11.42
C SER A 267 9.42 -11.89 10.38
N GLY A 268 9.95 -10.66 10.48
CA GLY A 268 10.70 -9.98 9.42
C GLY A 268 11.85 -10.80 8.82
N ARG A 269 12.63 -11.52 9.64
CA ARG A 269 13.71 -12.40 9.17
C ARG A 269 13.19 -13.54 8.29
N LYS A 270 12.11 -14.20 8.70
CA LYS A 270 11.50 -15.29 7.93
C LYS A 270 10.92 -14.79 6.61
N VAL A 271 10.28 -13.61 6.63
CA VAL A 271 9.78 -12.94 5.41
C VAL A 271 10.93 -12.69 4.44
N PHE A 272 12.06 -12.17 4.91
CA PHE A 272 13.23 -11.95 4.07
C PHE A 272 13.75 -13.26 3.44
N GLU A 273 13.89 -14.31 4.25
CA GLU A 273 14.37 -15.63 3.82
C GLU A 273 13.43 -16.29 2.79
N GLU A 274 12.11 -16.05 2.90
CA GLU A 274 11.10 -16.59 1.97
C GLU A 274 10.99 -15.78 0.67
N VAL A 275 10.92 -14.46 0.78
CA VAL A 275 10.55 -13.59 -0.35
C VAL A 275 11.72 -13.37 -1.31
N SER A 276 12.94 -13.12 -0.80
CA SER A 276 14.07 -12.73 -1.63
C SER A 276 14.42 -13.76 -2.72
N PRO A 277 14.54 -15.08 -2.42
CA PRO A 277 14.85 -16.07 -3.46
C PRO A 277 13.69 -16.30 -4.43
N VAL A 278 12.45 -16.15 -3.97
CA VAL A 278 11.26 -16.31 -4.82
C VAL A 278 11.16 -15.14 -5.80
N ALA A 279 11.34 -13.91 -5.32
CA ALA A 279 11.31 -12.71 -6.15
C ALA A 279 12.42 -12.73 -7.22
N ALA A 280 13.65 -13.05 -6.82
CA ALA A 280 14.78 -13.14 -7.75
C ALA A 280 14.57 -14.19 -8.86
N ARG A 281 14.04 -15.37 -8.50
CA ARG A 281 13.70 -16.38 -9.48
C ARG A 281 12.56 -15.93 -10.40
N HIS A 282 11.48 -15.39 -9.84
CA HIS A 282 10.32 -14.92 -10.59
C HIS A 282 10.69 -13.86 -11.62
N ILE A 283 11.56 -12.90 -11.26
CA ILE A 283 12.08 -11.88 -12.17
C ILE A 283 12.88 -12.51 -13.31
N ARG A 284 13.83 -13.41 -13.01
CA ARG A 284 14.63 -14.08 -14.05
C ARG A 284 13.76 -14.90 -15.01
N GLU A 285 12.81 -15.66 -14.48
CA GLU A 285 11.89 -16.45 -15.32
C GLU A 285 11.00 -15.56 -16.18
N HIS A 286 10.57 -14.41 -15.68
CA HIS A 286 9.76 -13.47 -16.45
C HIS A 286 10.58 -12.81 -17.56
N LEU A 287 11.78 -12.33 -17.27
CA LEU A 287 12.71 -11.78 -18.27
C LEU A 287 13.04 -12.83 -19.34
N GLY A 288 13.38 -14.06 -18.93
CA GLY A 288 13.67 -15.15 -19.86
C GLY A 288 12.51 -15.50 -20.80
N SER A 289 11.25 -15.30 -20.36
CA SER A 289 10.08 -15.49 -21.25
C SER A 289 9.94 -14.40 -22.33
N LEU A 290 10.73 -13.33 -22.22
CA LEU A 290 10.81 -12.23 -23.18
C LEU A 290 12.16 -12.22 -23.91
N ASP A 291 12.96 -13.26 -23.78
CA ASP A 291 14.35 -13.36 -24.30
C ASP A 291 15.27 -12.25 -23.74
N LEU A 292 14.98 -11.77 -22.51
CA LEU A 292 15.75 -10.76 -21.80
C LEU A 292 16.51 -11.36 -20.60
N THR A 293 17.58 -10.69 -20.22
CA THR A 293 18.37 -10.96 -19.02
C THR A 293 18.33 -9.77 -18.05
N PRO A 294 18.74 -9.90 -16.78
CA PRO A 294 18.87 -8.77 -15.89
C PRO A 294 19.77 -7.64 -16.40
N ASP A 295 20.76 -7.94 -17.23
CA ASP A 295 21.70 -6.94 -17.80
C ASP A 295 21.04 -6.06 -18.87
N ASP A 296 19.92 -6.50 -19.45
CA ASP A 296 19.13 -5.71 -20.39
C ASP A 296 18.19 -4.71 -19.68
N VAL A 297 18.07 -4.80 -18.34
CA VAL A 297 17.15 -3.98 -17.55
C VAL A 297 17.84 -2.75 -16.99
N ARG A 298 17.39 -1.58 -17.44
CA ARG A 298 17.95 -0.32 -16.95
C ARG A 298 17.63 -0.03 -15.48
N ARG A 299 16.42 -0.44 -14.99
CA ARG A 299 15.95 -0.22 -13.62
C ARG A 299 14.98 -1.30 -13.18
N PHE A 300 15.09 -1.70 -11.91
CA PHE A 300 14.11 -2.50 -11.20
C PHE A 300 13.37 -1.60 -10.20
N TRP A 301 12.05 -1.56 -10.29
CA TRP A 301 11.19 -0.88 -9.34
C TRP A 301 10.60 -1.92 -8.38
N LEU A 302 11.36 -2.27 -7.37
CA LEU A 302 10.94 -3.27 -6.39
C LEU A 302 10.18 -2.61 -5.25
N HIS A 303 9.36 -3.39 -4.55
CA HIS A 303 8.73 -2.96 -3.31
C HIS A 303 9.81 -2.63 -2.26
N GLN A 304 9.75 -1.44 -1.68
CA GLN A 304 10.78 -0.89 -0.80
C GLN A 304 10.42 -1.04 0.70
N ALA A 305 10.08 -2.25 1.13
CA ALA A 305 9.78 -2.51 2.54
C ALA A 305 11.03 -2.39 3.43
N ASN A 306 12.20 -2.72 2.87
CA ASN A 306 13.47 -2.77 3.61
C ASN A 306 14.63 -2.61 2.63
N LEU A 307 15.56 -1.70 2.96
CA LEU A 307 16.75 -1.45 2.13
C LEU A 307 17.68 -2.68 2.01
N ASN A 308 17.59 -3.62 2.95
CA ASN A 308 18.44 -4.81 2.98
C ASN A 308 17.90 -5.96 2.12
N MET A 309 16.71 -5.85 1.56
CA MET A 309 16.13 -6.81 0.61
C MET A 309 16.60 -6.53 -0.80
#